data_a5e991b9585b9f063ccb4dd326967a18
#
_entry.id   a5e991b9585b9f063ccb4dd326967a18
#
_cell.length_a   1.000
_cell.length_b   1.000
_cell.length_c   1.000
_cell.angle_alpha   90.00
_cell.angle_beta   90.00
_cell.angle_gamma   90.00
#
_symmetry.space_group_name_H-M   'P 1'
#
loop_
_entity.id
_entity.type
_entity.pdbx_description
1 polymer ?
#
loop_
_entity_poly.entity_id
_entity_poly.type
_entity_poly.pdbx_seq_one_letter_code
_entity_poly.pdbx_strand_id
1 'polypeptide(L)'
;MADKKLVEAITSMEDDFAQWYTDVVKKAELIDYTSIKGCMVYKPAGYAIWELIQQQLDAKFKETGVQNVYLPMFIPESLLNIEKDHVEGFAPEAAWVTHGGSQPLQERMCVRPTSETLFCDYYKNTIQSYRDLPQICNQWCSVVRWEKETRPFLRSREFLWQEGHTAHATAEEAEERTIQMLNLYADFCEQVLAIPVVKGRKTDKEKFAGAVATYTIEALMHDGKALQSGTSHNFGDGFAEAFGIQFTDKDNKMKYVHQTSWGMTTRLIGAVIMVHGDNSGLVLPPKIAPTQIVIIPIQQKKEGVLDKAFELKERLKDFRVKVDDADKSPGWKFSEQEMRGIPIRVEIGPKDIEANKCVICRRDTREKIEVSLDELEVKAAEILDKMQVEMLERARAHREEHTYVAKNMDEFRQIFSEKSGFVKAMWCGEQACEDKIKEELSVTSRCMPFEQENLADTCVCCGKPAKKMVYWGRAY
;
A
#
# COMPACT_ATOMS: atom_id res chain seq x y z
N MET A 1 38.00 0.95 17.21
CA MET A 1 36.98 1.84 16.60
C MET A 1 35.69 1.53 17.33
N ALA A 2 35.06 2.52 17.96
CA ALA A 2 33.77 2.32 18.60
C ALA A 2 32.77 1.92 17.51
N ASP A 3 32.04 0.82 17.71
CA ASP A 3 30.99 0.39 16.80
C ASP A 3 30.00 1.54 16.64
N LYS A 4 29.99 2.17 15.46
CA LYS A 4 29.04 3.23 15.13
C LYS A 4 27.63 2.68 15.28
N LYS A 5 26.77 3.30 16.07
CA LYS A 5 25.39 2.84 16.22
C LYS A 5 24.73 2.83 14.86
N LEU A 6 23.93 1.83 14.55
CA LEU A 6 23.19 1.74 13.26
C LEU A 6 22.36 3.01 12.98
N VAL A 7 21.79 3.60 14.00
CA VAL A 7 21.04 4.85 13.97
C VAL A 7 21.86 6.04 13.44
N GLU A 8 23.17 6.11 13.76
CA GLU A 8 24.07 7.16 13.27
C GLU A 8 24.43 7.00 11.79
N ALA A 9 23.99 5.92 11.14
CA ALA A 9 24.30 5.58 9.75
C ALA A 9 23.18 5.95 8.76
N ILE A 10 22.07 6.57 9.23
CA ILE A 10 20.97 7.04 8.36
C ILE A 10 20.87 8.57 8.43
N THR A 11 20.41 9.14 7.32
CA THR A 11 20.09 10.56 7.22
C THR A 11 18.87 10.87 8.08
N SER A 12 18.80 12.07 8.66
CA SER A 12 17.61 12.53 9.41
C SER A 12 16.46 12.84 8.45
N MET A 13 15.22 12.57 8.88
CA MET A 13 14.01 12.87 8.08
C MET A 13 13.89 14.37 7.78
N GLU A 14 14.32 15.21 8.69
CA GLU A 14 14.24 16.68 8.62
C GLU A 14 15.26 17.24 7.64
N ASP A 15 16.42 16.59 7.50
CA ASP A 15 17.49 17.03 6.59
C ASP A 15 17.22 16.62 5.14
N ASP A 16 16.87 15.34 4.92
CA ASP A 16 16.52 14.80 3.59
C ASP A 16 15.63 13.58 3.74
N PHE A 17 14.33 13.78 3.62
CA PHE A 17 13.33 12.72 3.74
C PHE A 17 13.50 11.63 2.67
N ALA A 18 13.95 12.00 1.47
CA ALA A 18 14.15 11.06 0.37
C ALA A 18 15.34 10.12 0.64
N GLN A 19 16.43 10.68 1.16
CA GLN A 19 17.61 9.90 1.53
C GLN A 19 17.33 9.06 2.78
N TRP A 20 16.66 9.63 3.79
CA TRP A 20 16.19 8.90 4.96
C TRP A 20 15.41 7.65 4.57
N TYR A 21 14.43 7.79 3.68
CA TYR A 21 13.63 6.67 3.19
C TYR A 21 14.50 5.57 2.56
N THR A 22 15.43 5.96 1.71
CA THR A 22 16.35 5.03 1.05
C THR A 22 17.27 4.33 2.06
N ASP A 23 17.78 5.06 3.04
CA ASP A 23 18.62 4.51 4.10
C ASP A 23 17.85 3.50 4.95
N VAL A 24 16.62 3.82 5.37
CA VAL A 24 15.76 2.90 6.14
C VAL A 24 15.49 1.61 5.37
N VAL A 25 15.08 1.71 4.11
CA VAL A 25 14.77 0.55 3.27
C VAL A 25 15.96 -0.40 3.16
N LYS A 26 17.17 0.15 3.01
CA LYS A 26 18.42 -0.64 2.90
C LYS A 26 18.89 -1.17 4.25
N LYS A 27 18.92 -0.33 5.28
CA LYS A 27 19.46 -0.69 6.61
C LYS A 27 18.53 -1.63 7.38
N ALA A 28 17.22 -1.52 7.21
CA ALA A 28 16.27 -2.51 7.72
C ALA A 28 16.24 -3.81 6.90
N GLU A 29 17.08 -3.90 5.85
CA GLU A 29 17.22 -5.08 4.98
C GLU A 29 15.92 -5.49 4.28
N LEU A 30 15.14 -4.51 3.81
CA LEU A 30 13.87 -4.79 3.14
C LEU A 30 14.07 -5.09 1.65
N ILE A 31 14.95 -4.37 0.97
CA ILE A 31 15.30 -4.57 -0.44
C ILE A 31 16.80 -4.40 -0.68
N ASP A 32 17.23 -4.83 -1.86
CA ASP A 32 18.51 -4.43 -2.43
C ASP A 32 18.38 -4.15 -3.93
N TYR A 33 19.34 -3.40 -4.48
CA TYR A 33 19.38 -3.11 -5.91
C TYR A 33 19.96 -4.30 -6.70
N THR A 34 19.54 -4.42 -7.96
CA THR A 34 20.03 -5.44 -8.89
C THR A 34 20.82 -4.79 -10.03
N SER A 35 21.44 -5.62 -10.86
CA SER A 35 22.02 -5.18 -12.13
C SER A 35 20.97 -4.68 -13.15
N ILE A 36 19.69 -4.99 -12.92
CA ILE A 36 18.58 -4.55 -13.77
C ILE A 36 18.03 -3.25 -13.19
N LYS A 37 18.34 -2.14 -13.85
CA LYS A 37 17.92 -0.81 -13.39
C LYS A 37 16.40 -0.74 -13.17
N GLY A 38 15.99 -0.35 -11.97
CA GLY A 38 14.58 -0.19 -11.58
C GLY A 38 13.87 -1.47 -11.14
N CYS A 39 14.56 -2.62 -11.16
CA CYS A 39 14.09 -3.88 -10.58
C CYS A 39 14.91 -4.19 -9.32
N MET A 40 14.24 -4.61 -8.25
CA MET A 40 14.86 -4.75 -6.93
C MET A 40 14.67 -6.15 -6.37
N VAL A 41 15.62 -6.60 -5.56
CA VAL A 41 15.44 -7.79 -4.73
C VAL A 41 14.61 -7.40 -3.52
N TYR A 42 13.51 -8.09 -3.30
CA TYR A 42 12.83 -8.09 -2.01
C TYR A 42 13.58 -9.07 -1.10
N LYS A 43 14.27 -8.54 -0.08
CA LYS A 43 15.00 -9.36 0.88
C LYS A 43 14.02 -10.10 1.81
N PRO A 44 14.45 -11.14 2.53
CA PRO A 44 13.57 -11.94 3.37
C PRO A 44 12.68 -11.11 4.32
N ALA A 45 13.21 -10.06 4.94
CA ALA A 45 12.43 -9.20 5.84
C ALA A 45 11.35 -8.40 5.10
N GLY A 46 11.69 -7.83 3.94
CA GLY A 46 10.72 -7.09 3.10
C GLY A 46 9.66 -8.00 2.50
N TYR A 47 10.06 -9.20 2.04
CA TYR A 47 9.13 -10.15 1.47
C TYR A 47 8.17 -10.73 2.53
N ALA A 48 8.66 -10.99 3.75
CA ALA A 48 7.83 -11.47 4.84
C ALA A 48 6.74 -10.45 5.25
N ILE A 49 7.02 -9.15 5.16
CA ILE A 49 5.96 -8.12 5.33
C ILE A 49 4.90 -8.28 4.23
N TRP A 50 5.32 -8.48 2.98
CA TRP A 50 4.39 -8.69 1.87
C TRP A 50 3.55 -9.97 2.04
N GLU A 51 4.14 -11.07 2.48
CA GLU A 51 3.41 -12.31 2.79
C GLU A 51 2.34 -12.10 3.85
N LEU A 52 2.62 -11.33 4.92
CA LEU A 52 1.64 -11.01 5.95
C LEU A 52 0.53 -10.09 5.43
N ILE A 53 0.84 -9.12 4.57
CA ILE A 53 -0.15 -8.31 3.87
C ILE A 53 -1.02 -9.19 2.99
N GLN A 54 -0.42 -10.04 2.17
CA GLN A 54 -1.12 -10.96 1.28
C GLN A 54 -2.05 -11.89 2.06
N GLN A 55 -1.55 -12.53 3.10
CA GLN A 55 -2.34 -13.46 3.92
C GLN A 55 -3.59 -12.82 4.49
N GLN A 56 -3.46 -11.63 5.07
CA GLN A 56 -4.57 -10.95 5.74
C GLN A 56 -5.56 -10.33 4.74
N LEU A 57 -5.06 -9.77 3.65
CA LEU A 57 -5.91 -9.18 2.61
C LEU A 57 -6.65 -10.26 1.81
N ASP A 58 -5.99 -11.36 1.47
CA ASP A 58 -6.60 -12.50 0.76
C ASP A 58 -7.72 -13.17 1.57
N ALA A 59 -7.55 -13.27 2.89
CA ALA A 59 -8.62 -13.75 3.77
C ALA A 59 -9.87 -12.86 3.68
N LYS A 60 -9.70 -11.53 3.70
CA LYS A 60 -10.82 -10.58 3.54
C LYS A 60 -11.47 -10.66 2.14
N PHE A 61 -10.70 -10.89 1.10
CA PHE A 61 -11.25 -11.13 -0.24
C PHE A 61 -12.14 -12.37 -0.28
N LYS A 62 -11.69 -13.48 0.29
CA LYS A 62 -12.45 -14.73 0.34
C LYS A 62 -13.76 -14.61 1.10
N GLU A 63 -13.81 -13.80 2.14
CA GLU A 63 -15.06 -13.48 2.88
C GLU A 63 -16.11 -12.82 1.96
N THR A 64 -15.68 -12.15 0.88
CA THR A 64 -16.57 -11.51 -0.12
C THR A 64 -16.83 -12.37 -1.35
N GLY A 65 -16.41 -13.64 -1.35
CA GLY A 65 -16.62 -14.59 -2.45
C GLY A 65 -15.58 -14.50 -3.57
N VAL A 66 -14.48 -13.78 -3.38
CA VAL A 66 -13.39 -13.70 -4.34
C VAL A 66 -12.65 -15.03 -4.45
N GLN A 67 -12.35 -15.44 -5.68
CA GLN A 67 -11.57 -16.63 -5.99
C GLN A 67 -10.24 -16.25 -6.65
N ASN A 68 -9.15 -16.86 -6.20
CA ASN A 68 -7.84 -16.63 -6.80
C ASN A 68 -7.67 -17.47 -8.07
N VAL A 69 -7.12 -16.83 -9.11
CA VAL A 69 -6.75 -17.44 -10.39
C VAL A 69 -5.31 -17.04 -10.73
N TYR A 70 -4.77 -17.61 -11.77
CA TYR A 70 -3.49 -17.19 -12.33
C TYR A 70 -3.57 -17.16 -13.85
N LEU A 71 -3.35 -16.00 -14.46
CA LEU A 71 -3.32 -15.79 -15.91
C LEU A 71 -1.88 -15.72 -16.41
N PRO A 72 -1.61 -16.04 -17.69
CA PRO A 72 -0.28 -15.90 -18.28
C PRO A 72 0.30 -14.51 -18.13
N MET A 73 1.64 -14.41 -18.05
CA MET A 73 2.31 -13.12 -17.93
C MET A 73 2.43 -12.35 -19.26
N PHE A 74 2.27 -13.05 -20.41
CA PHE A 74 2.43 -12.45 -21.72
C PHE A 74 1.09 -12.09 -22.34
N ILE A 75 1.02 -10.90 -22.94
CA ILE A 75 -0.14 -10.39 -23.66
C ILE A 75 0.26 -10.20 -25.12
N PRO A 76 -0.37 -10.90 -26.09
CA PRO A 76 -0.15 -10.63 -27.51
C PRO A 76 -0.53 -9.19 -27.86
N GLU A 77 0.23 -8.56 -28.76
CA GLU A 77 -0.04 -7.18 -29.17
C GLU A 77 -1.45 -7.01 -29.74
N SER A 78 -1.94 -7.98 -30.49
CA SER A 78 -3.30 -7.99 -31.04
C SER A 78 -4.36 -7.93 -29.95
N LEU A 79 -4.15 -8.66 -28.84
CA LEU A 79 -5.07 -8.64 -27.69
C LEU A 79 -5.02 -7.31 -26.94
N LEU A 80 -3.82 -6.74 -26.75
CA LEU A 80 -3.65 -5.45 -26.10
C LEU A 80 -4.35 -4.31 -26.87
N ASN A 81 -4.35 -4.40 -28.20
CA ASN A 81 -4.86 -3.35 -29.10
C ASN A 81 -6.40 -3.36 -29.29
N ILE A 82 -7.14 -4.27 -28.66
CA ILE A 82 -8.59 -4.36 -28.81
C ILE A 82 -9.31 -3.16 -28.20
N GLU A 83 -8.85 -2.69 -27.03
CA GLU A 83 -9.42 -1.53 -26.36
C GLU A 83 -8.47 -0.34 -26.46
N LYS A 84 -8.91 0.71 -27.19
CA LYS A 84 -8.04 1.82 -27.60
C LYS A 84 -7.55 2.69 -26.45
N ASP A 85 -8.41 3.07 -25.52
CA ASP A 85 -8.04 3.95 -24.40
C ASP A 85 -7.04 3.24 -23.47
N HIS A 86 -7.20 1.92 -23.29
CA HIS A 86 -6.29 1.10 -22.51
C HIS A 86 -4.91 1.03 -23.16
N VAL A 87 -4.84 0.87 -24.48
CA VAL A 87 -3.57 0.88 -25.24
C VAL A 87 -2.85 2.21 -25.07
N GLU A 88 -3.55 3.33 -25.27
CA GLU A 88 -2.97 4.66 -25.13
C GLU A 88 -2.39 4.90 -23.72
N GLY A 89 -3.00 4.30 -22.69
CA GLY A 89 -2.53 4.39 -21.30
C GLY A 89 -1.28 3.55 -21.00
N PHE A 90 -1.16 2.36 -21.57
CA PHE A 90 -0.13 1.38 -21.14
C PHE A 90 0.94 1.04 -22.18
N ALA A 91 0.69 1.21 -23.48
CA ALA A 91 1.66 0.86 -24.52
C ALA A 91 3.01 1.60 -24.37
N PRO A 92 3.07 2.86 -23.93
CA PRO A 92 4.34 3.57 -23.76
C PRO A 92 5.27 2.96 -22.72
N GLU A 93 4.71 2.24 -21.73
CA GLU A 93 5.43 1.64 -20.61
C GLU A 93 5.53 0.11 -20.72
N ALA A 94 5.15 -0.48 -21.85
CA ALA A 94 5.18 -1.92 -22.04
C ALA A 94 6.62 -2.43 -22.29
N ALA A 95 6.97 -3.55 -21.65
CA ALA A 95 8.17 -4.32 -21.96
C ALA A 95 7.82 -5.37 -23.03
N TRP A 96 8.50 -5.35 -24.16
CA TRP A 96 8.17 -6.18 -25.32
C TRP A 96 9.09 -7.39 -25.45
N VAL A 97 8.48 -8.58 -25.63
CA VAL A 97 9.14 -9.82 -25.96
C VAL A 97 8.98 -10.08 -27.46
N THR A 98 10.12 -10.15 -28.16
CA THR A 98 10.18 -10.27 -29.63
C THR A 98 10.71 -11.62 -30.12
N HIS A 99 11.30 -12.42 -29.24
CA HIS A 99 11.89 -13.72 -29.56
C HIS A 99 11.44 -14.80 -28.56
N GLY A 100 11.22 -16.01 -29.06
CA GLY A 100 11.10 -17.23 -28.28
C GLY A 100 12.34 -18.10 -28.52
N GLY A 101 13.21 -18.19 -27.53
CA GLY A 101 14.56 -18.72 -27.75
C GLY A 101 15.34 -17.84 -28.73
N SER A 102 15.89 -18.43 -29.80
CA SER A 102 16.59 -17.74 -30.87
C SER A 102 15.72 -17.31 -32.05
N GLN A 103 14.43 -17.65 -32.04
CA GLN A 103 13.53 -17.41 -33.16
C GLN A 103 12.70 -16.14 -32.93
N PRO A 104 12.59 -15.21 -33.90
CA PRO A 104 11.63 -14.13 -33.84
C PRO A 104 10.19 -14.65 -33.69
N LEU A 105 9.41 -14.02 -32.86
CA LEU A 105 7.98 -14.29 -32.76
C LEU A 105 7.25 -13.74 -33.99
N GLN A 106 6.20 -14.42 -34.45
CA GLN A 106 5.33 -13.91 -35.51
C GLN A 106 4.59 -12.63 -35.08
N GLU A 107 4.25 -12.57 -33.80
CA GLU A 107 3.64 -11.44 -33.14
C GLU A 107 4.39 -11.16 -31.83
N ARG A 108 4.78 -9.92 -31.58
CA ARG A 108 5.39 -9.56 -30.29
C ARG A 108 4.36 -9.61 -29.16
N MET A 109 4.86 -9.91 -27.97
CA MET A 109 4.06 -9.94 -26.76
C MET A 109 4.61 -8.95 -25.75
N CYS A 110 3.75 -8.27 -24.98
CA CYS A 110 4.22 -7.52 -23.84
C CYS A 110 4.19 -8.36 -22.56
N VAL A 111 5.12 -8.08 -21.65
CA VAL A 111 4.98 -8.52 -20.27
C VAL A 111 3.87 -7.69 -19.64
N ARG A 112 2.87 -8.33 -19.02
CA ARG A 112 1.66 -7.66 -18.50
C ARG A 112 1.99 -6.43 -17.64
N PRO A 113 1.49 -5.24 -18.01
CA PRO A 113 1.51 -4.05 -17.14
C PRO A 113 0.29 -4.02 -16.21
N THR A 114 -0.75 -4.72 -16.60
CA THR A 114 -2.03 -5.00 -15.92
C THR A 114 -2.76 -6.06 -16.75
N SER A 115 -3.82 -6.68 -16.27
CA SER A 115 -4.38 -7.90 -16.89
C SER A 115 -5.82 -7.76 -17.39
N GLU A 116 -6.37 -6.55 -17.55
CA GLU A 116 -7.76 -6.35 -18.03
C GLU A 116 -8.03 -7.12 -19.32
N THR A 117 -7.13 -7.03 -20.30
CA THR A 117 -7.30 -7.67 -21.60
C THR A 117 -7.24 -9.19 -21.52
N LEU A 118 -6.39 -9.75 -20.65
CA LEU A 118 -6.33 -11.19 -20.40
C LEU A 118 -7.60 -11.71 -19.71
N PHE A 119 -8.12 -10.95 -18.73
CA PHE A 119 -9.39 -11.30 -18.09
C PHE A 119 -10.56 -11.20 -19.06
N CYS A 120 -10.56 -10.22 -19.96
CA CYS A 120 -11.57 -10.11 -21.00
C CYS A 120 -11.56 -11.32 -21.93
N ASP A 121 -10.38 -11.77 -22.37
CA ASP A 121 -10.23 -12.98 -23.19
C ASP A 121 -10.71 -14.24 -22.43
N TYR A 122 -10.36 -14.36 -21.16
CA TYR A 122 -10.82 -15.46 -20.31
C TYR A 122 -12.34 -15.44 -20.14
N TYR A 123 -12.93 -14.29 -19.80
CA TYR A 123 -14.37 -14.14 -19.58
C TYR A 123 -15.20 -14.34 -20.85
N LYS A 124 -14.70 -13.90 -22.00
CA LYS A 124 -15.34 -14.17 -23.29
C LYS A 124 -15.59 -15.67 -23.53
N ASN A 125 -14.66 -16.50 -23.08
CA ASN A 125 -14.73 -17.95 -23.27
C ASN A 125 -15.52 -18.67 -22.17
N THR A 126 -15.71 -18.06 -21.01
CA THR A 126 -16.31 -18.72 -19.82
C THR A 126 -17.71 -18.22 -19.49
N ILE A 127 -18.11 -17.03 -19.93
CA ILE A 127 -19.42 -16.46 -19.65
C ILE A 127 -20.32 -16.62 -20.88
N GLN A 128 -21.45 -17.30 -20.71
CA GLN A 128 -22.44 -17.53 -21.76
C GLN A 128 -23.87 -17.25 -21.31
N SER A 129 -24.15 -17.40 -20.01
CA SER A 129 -25.48 -17.19 -19.45
C SER A 129 -25.42 -16.45 -18.11
N TYR A 130 -26.56 -15.91 -17.67
CA TYR A 130 -26.68 -15.26 -16.36
C TYR A 130 -26.28 -16.18 -15.19
N ARG A 131 -26.27 -17.52 -15.40
CA ARG A 131 -25.86 -18.48 -14.37
C ARG A 131 -24.35 -18.51 -14.15
N ASP A 132 -23.59 -17.98 -15.10
CA ASP A 132 -22.12 -17.92 -15.02
C ASP A 132 -21.66 -16.64 -14.25
N LEU A 133 -22.59 -15.78 -13.90
CA LEU A 133 -22.35 -14.49 -13.24
C LEU A 133 -22.82 -14.50 -11.75
N PRO A 134 -22.17 -13.73 -10.87
CA PRO A 134 -20.97 -12.93 -11.16
C PRO A 134 -19.69 -13.78 -11.22
N GLN A 135 -18.71 -13.35 -12.01
CA GLN A 135 -17.33 -13.81 -11.92
C GLN A 135 -16.53 -12.85 -11.05
N ILE A 136 -15.87 -13.35 -10.01
CA ILE A 136 -15.18 -12.52 -9.02
C ILE A 136 -13.79 -13.11 -8.79
N CYS A 137 -12.85 -12.72 -9.64
CA CYS A 137 -11.49 -13.28 -9.65
C CYS A 137 -10.46 -12.27 -9.15
N ASN A 138 -9.41 -12.80 -8.55
CA ASN A 138 -8.22 -12.07 -8.16
C ASN A 138 -6.97 -12.87 -8.52
N GLN A 139 -5.88 -12.20 -8.84
CA GLN A 139 -4.58 -12.85 -8.91
C GLN A 139 -3.52 -12.08 -8.13
N TRP A 140 -2.64 -12.83 -7.46
CA TRP A 140 -1.41 -12.36 -6.87
C TRP A 140 -0.27 -12.60 -7.85
N CYS A 141 0.39 -11.55 -8.31
CA CYS A 141 1.40 -11.67 -9.37
C CYS A 141 2.36 -10.48 -9.38
N SER A 142 3.35 -10.52 -10.27
CA SER A 142 4.14 -9.37 -10.66
C SER A 142 3.60 -8.77 -11.96
N VAL A 143 3.85 -7.47 -12.14
CA VAL A 143 3.63 -6.75 -13.39
C VAL A 143 4.85 -5.89 -13.70
N VAL A 144 4.99 -5.52 -14.99
CA VAL A 144 6.11 -4.71 -15.46
C VAL A 144 5.58 -3.44 -16.13
N ARG A 145 6.01 -2.30 -15.59
CA ARG A 145 5.80 -0.96 -16.17
C ARG A 145 7.15 -0.29 -16.32
N TRP A 146 7.53 0.04 -17.56
CA TRP A 146 8.88 0.51 -17.86
C TRP A 146 9.09 1.97 -17.46
N GLU A 147 9.00 2.22 -16.16
CA GLU A 147 9.13 3.53 -15.53
C GLU A 147 10.52 4.15 -15.78
N LYS A 148 10.55 5.46 -16.04
CA LYS A 148 11.80 6.21 -16.23
C LYS A 148 12.50 6.47 -14.89
N GLU A 149 11.74 6.87 -13.89
CA GLU A 149 12.21 7.14 -12.53
C GLU A 149 11.67 6.10 -11.59
N THR A 150 12.54 5.53 -10.76
CA THR A 150 12.18 4.45 -9.84
C THR A 150 12.57 4.78 -8.41
N ARG A 151 11.76 4.30 -7.47
CA ARG A 151 11.98 4.43 -6.03
C ARG A 151 11.50 3.15 -5.34
N PRO A 152 12.30 2.57 -4.42
CA PRO A 152 11.94 1.34 -3.73
C PRO A 152 10.49 1.34 -3.23
N PHE A 153 9.76 0.25 -3.45
CA PHE A 153 8.34 0.04 -3.17
C PHE A 153 7.35 1.01 -3.82
N LEU A 154 7.69 2.27 -3.99
CA LEU A 154 6.77 3.31 -4.46
C LEU A 154 6.57 3.28 -5.97
N ARG A 155 7.66 3.06 -6.71
CA ARG A 155 7.69 3.03 -8.16
C ARG A 155 8.86 2.17 -8.63
N SER A 156 8.58 0.99 -9.15
CA SER A 156 9.56 0.04 -9.68
C SER A 156 9.13 -0.43 -11.07
N ARG A 157 10.08 -0.86 -11.89
CA ARG A 157 9.76 -1.43 -13.20
C ARG A 157 9.04 -2.76 -13.10
N GLU A 158 9.42 -3.58 -12.14
CA GLU A 158 8.68 -4.76 -11.73
C GLU A 158 8.27 -4.60 -10.28
N PHE A 159 7.02 -4.94 -9.96
CA PHE A 159 6.50 -4.93 -8.60
C PHE A 159 5.46 -6.03 -8.39
N LEU A 160 5.29 -6.39 -7.13
CA LEU A 160 4.28 -7.35 -6.72
C LEU A 160 2.98 -6.63 -6.36
N TRP A 161 1.88 -7.25 -6.71
CA TRP A 161 0.55 -6.76 -6.40
C TRP A 161 -0.50 -7.85 -6.35
N GLN A 162 -1.71 -7.47 -6.05
CA GLN A 162 -2.90 -8.19 -6.40
C GLN A 162 -3.72 -7.33 -7.36
N GLU A 163 -4.41 -7.99 -8.28
CA GLU A 163 -5.40 -7.38 -9.16
C GLU A 163 -6.65 -8.25 -9.17
N GLY A 164 -7.76 -7.63 -8.77
CA GLY A 164 -9.07 -8.24 -8.87
C GLY A 164 -9.77 -7.78 -10.15
N HIS A 165 -10.44 -8.70 -10.81
CA HIS A 165 -11.21 -8.43 -12.01
C HIS A 165 -12.54 -9.18 -11.92
N THR A 166 -13.65 -8.47 -12.14
CA THR A 166 -14.98 -9.05 -11.96
C THR A 166 -15.87 -8.77 -13.15
N ALA A 167 -16.90 -9.63 -13.34
CA ALA A 167 -17.93 -9.46 -14.34
C ALA A 167 -19.29 -9.70 -13.70
N HIS A 168 -20.23 -8.79 -13.96
CA HIS A 168 -21.57 -8.75 -13.36
C HIS A 168 -22.65 -8.64 -14.43
N ALA A 169 -23.87 -9.05 -14.07
CA ALA A 169 -25.02 -8.98 -14.96
C ALA A 169 -25.55 -7.54 -15.13
N THR A 170 -25.41 -6.69 -14.12
CA THR A 170 -25.95 -5.32 -14.12
C THR A 170 -24.93 -4.28 -13.73
N ALA A 171 -25.19 -3.02 -14.10
CA ALA A 171 -24.37 -1.88 -13.74
C ALA A 171 -24.38 -1.64 -12.23
N GLU A 172 -25.51 -1.88 -11.58
CA GLU A 172 -25.69 -1.70 -10.13
C GLU A 172 -24.81 -2.70 -9.37
N GLU A 173 -24.81 -3.98 -9.75
CA GLU A 173 -23.95 -5.01 -9.14
C GLU A 173 -22.46 -4.66 -9.28
N ALA A 174 -22.05 -4.14 -10.45
CA ALA A 174 -20.69 -3.70 -10.69
C ALA A 174 -20.30 -2.51 -9.81
N GLU A 175 -21.17 -1.52 -9.67
CA GLU A 175 -20.93 -0.36 -8.82
C GLU A 175 -20.84 -0.77 -7.33
N GLU A 176 -21.77 -1.61 -6.86
CA GLU A 176 -21.73 -2.14 -5.48
C GLU A 176 -20.41 -2.86 -5.20
N ARG A 177 -19.94 -3.71 -6.13
CA ARG A 177 -18.65 -4.40 -6.00
C ARG A 177 -17.48 -3.42 -5.98
N THR A 178 -17.51 -2.41 -6.85
CA THR A 178 -16.47 -1.37 -6.90
C THR A 178 -16.33 -0.65 -5.56
N ILE A 179 -17.42 -0.24 -4.96
CA ILE A 179 -17.45 0.45 -3.66
C ILE A 179 -17.11 -0.50 -2.52
N GLN A 180 -17.58 -1.75 -2.56
CA GLN A 180 -17.25 -2.76 -1.54
C GLN A 180 -15.73 -2.98 -1.45
N MET A 181 -15.05 -3.12 -2.59
CA MET A 181 -13.61 -3.34 -2.60
C MET A 181 -12.82 -2.11 -2.18
N LEU A 182 -13.29 -0.90 -2.50
CA LEU A 182 -12.71 0.34 -1.99
C LEU A 182 -12.80 0.41 -0.46
N ASN A 183 -13.95 0.09 0.11
CA ASN A 183 -14.14 0.08 1.57
C ASN A 183 -13.28 -0.99 2.24
N LEU A 184 -13.19 -2.19 1.65
CA LEU A 184 -12.31 -3.24 2.14
C LEU A 184 -10.84 -2.79 2.18
N TYR A 185 -10.38 -2.10 1.15
CA TYR A 185 -9.03 -1.52 1.11
C TYR A 185 -8.81 -0.46 2.19
N ALA A 186 -9.78 0.43 2.39
CA ALA A 186 -9.69 1.46 3.43
C ALA A 186 -9.62 0.83 4.82
N ASP A 187 -10.50 -0.12 5.11
CA ASP A 187 -10.52 -0.85 6.37
C ASP A 187 -9.22 -1.63 6.61
N PHE A 188 -8.68 -2.25 5.55
CA PHE A 188 -7.39 -2.95 5.63
C PHE A 188 -6.24 -1.98 5.96
N CYS A 189 -6.16 -0.84 5.29
CA CYS A 189 -5.15 0.17 5.58
C CYS A 189 -5.23 0.65 7.03
N GLU A 190 -6.41 0.94 7.54
CA GLU A 190 -6.58 1.42 8.92
C GLU A 190 -6.34 0.34 9.95
N GLN A 191 -6.98 -0.83 9.81
CA GLN A 191 -6.95 -1.87 10.83
C GLN A 191 -5.69 -2.71 10.85
N VAL A 192 -5.02 -2.89 9.71
CA VAL A 192 -3.85 -3.75 9.56
C VAL A 192 -2.56 -2.96 9.43
N LEU A 193 -2.55 -1.92 8.60
CA LEU A 193 -1.37 -1.09 8.37
C LEU A 193 -1.30 0.12 9.32
N ALA A 194 -2.35 0.39 10.08
CA ALA A 194 -2.49 1.58 10.93
C ALA A 194 -2.33 2.90 10.14
N ILE A 195 -2.80 2.92 8.88
CA ILE A 195 -2.71 4.07 7.97
C ILE A 195 -4.10 4.61 7.70
N PRO A 196 -4.44 5.83 8.16
CA PRO A 196 -5.71 6.47 7.86
C PRO A 196 -5.73 6.96 6.41
N VAL A 197 -6.85 6.75 5.72
CA VAL A 197 -7.01 7.10 4.31
C VAL A 197 -8.25 7.96 4.06
N VAL A 198 -8.19 8.77 3.00
CA VAL A 198 -9.35 9.49 2.46
C VAL A 198 -9.89 8.70 1.27
N LYS A 199 -11.18 8.38 1.29
CA LYS A 199 -11.87 7.69 0.20
C LYS A 199 -12.58 8.69 -0.70
N GLY A 200 -12.51 8.50 -2.01
CA GLY A 200 -13.25 9.33 -2.94
C GLY A 200 -13.13 8.89 -4.38
N ARG A 201 -13.88 9.57 -5.23
CA ARG A 201 -13.85 9.40 -6.68
C ARG A 201 -12.76 10.27 -7.28
N LYS A 202 -12.02 9.74 -8.24
CA LYS A 202 -11.11 10.51 -9.09
C LYS A 202 -11.87 11.43 -10.04
N THR A 203 -11.25 12.53 -10.41
CA THR A 203 -11.74 13.36 -11.53
C THR A 203 -11.61 12.60 -12.85
N ASP A 204 -12.32 13.05 -13.88
CA ASP A 204 -12.27 12.38 -15.19
C ASP A 204 -10.88 12.43 -15.82
N LYS A 205 -10.07 13.43 -15.46
CA LYS A 205 -8.67 13.52 -15.87
C LYS A 205 -7.78 12.47 -15.21
N GLU A 206 -8.01 12.16 -13.94
CA GLU A 206 -7.15 11.28 -13.12
C GLU A 206 -7.71 9.84 -13.03
N LYS A 207 -8.81 9.53 -13.70
CA LYS A 207 -9.37 8.19 -13.72
C LYS A 207 -8.52 7.23 -14.54
N PHE A 208 -8.65 5.94 -14.27
CA PHE A 208 -8.00 4.87 -15.02
C PHE A 208 -8.50 4.83 -16.48
N ALA A 209 -7.59 4.57 -17.41
CA ALA A 209 -7.88 4.51 -18.84
C ALA A 209 -8.90 3.40 -19.16
N GLY A 210 -10.02 3.78 -19.82
CA GLY A 210 -11.13 2.88 -20.11
C GLY A 210 -12.18 2.75 -19.00
N ALA A 211 -11.95 3.32 -17.81
CA ALA A 211 -12.92 3.28 -16.71
C ALA A 211 -14.02 4.36 -16.86
N VAL A 212 -15.24 3.99 -16.51
CA VAL A 212 -16.37 4.93 -16.31
C VAL A 212 -16.17 5.73 -15.03
N ALA A 213 -15.71 5.08 -13.97
CA ALA A 213 -15.37 5.69 -12.70
C ALA A 213 -14.16 5.01 -12.07
N THR A 214 -13.31 5.80 -11.45
CA THR A 214 -12.20 5.33 -10.59
C THR A 214 -12.37 5.88 -9.20
N TYR A 215 -12.33 5.01 -8.22
CA TYR A 215 -12.29 5.35 -6.80
C TYR A 215 -10.91 5.05 -6.24
N THR A 216 -10.52 5.80 -5.22
CA THR A 216 -9.19 5.74 -4.63
C THR A 216 -9.24 5.85 -3.12
N ILE A 217 -8.23 5.30 -2.48
CA ILE A 217 -7.86 5.63 -1.11
C ILE A 217 -6.53 6.38 -1.13
N GLU A 218 -6.50 7.54 -0.49
CA GLU A 218 -5.34 8.44 -0.45
C GLU A 218 -4.83 8.56 0.98
N ALA A 219 -3.55 8.27 1.17
CA ALA A 219 -2.86 8.43 2.46
C ALA A 219 -1.97 9.68 2.42
N LEU A 220 -1.70 10.26 3.59
CA LEU A 220 -0.76 11.35 3.75
C LEU A 220 0.52 10.83 4.40
N MET A 221 1.64 11.05 3.74
CA MET A 221 2.96 10.65 4.24
C MET A 221 3.50 11.68 5.24
N HIS A 222 4.53 11.32 5.98
CA HIS A 222 5.09 12.19 7.02
C HIS A 222 5.59 13.54 6.47
N ASP A 223 6.12 13.57 5.25
CA ASP A 223 6.55 14.79 4.57
C ASP A 223 5.39 15.61 3.97
N GLY A 224 4.15 15.22 4.22
CA GLY A 224 2.95 15.90 3.74
C GLY A 224 2.61 15.66 2.27
N LYS A 225 3.25 14.70 1.61
CA LYS A 225 2.84 14.29 0.26
C LYS A 225 1.77 13.21 0.31
N ALA A 226 0.88 13.26 -0.68
CA ALA A 226 -0.15 12.26 -0.87
C ALA A 226 0.41 10.98 -1.51
N LEU A 227 -0.12 9.84 -1.11
CA LEU A 227 0.15 8.56 -1.73
C LEU A 227 -1.15 7.83 -2.05
N GLN A 228 -1.39 7.57 -3.33
CA GLN A 228 -2.45 6.67 -3.77
C GLN A 228 -2.15 5.26 -3.28
N SER A 229 -2.97 4.75 -2.38
CA SER A 229 -2.71 3.50 -1.65
C SER A 229 -3.52 2.32 -2.14
N GLY A 230 -4.52 2.55 -2.97
CA GLY A 230 -5.33 1.52 -3.63
C GLY A 230 -6.39 2.16 -4.50
N THR A 231 -6.83 1.44 -5.52
CA THR A 231 -7.87 1.90 -6.45
C THR A 231 -8.88 0.81 -6.73
N SER A 232 -10.10 1.23 -7.03
CA SER A 232 -11.19 0.39 -7.48
C SER A 232 -11.88 1.06 -8.66
N HIS A 233 -12.03 0.33 -9.77
CA HIS A 233 -12.48 0.86 -11.05
C HIS A 233 -13.79 0.22 -11.47
N ASN A 234 -14.74 1.02 -11.92
CA ASN A 234 -15.91 0.56 -12.64
C ASN A 234 -15.69 0.83 -14.14
N PHE A 235 -15.69 -0.23 -14.94
CA PHE A 235 -15.52 -0.12 -16.39
C PHE A 235 -16.85 -0.03 -17.15
N GLY A 236 -18.00 -0.19 -16.46
CA GLY A 236 -19.27 -0.36 -17.16
C GLY A 236 -19.21 -1.58 -18.08
N ASP A 237 -19.74 -1.45 -19.27
CA ASP A 237 -19.76 -2.48 -20.32
C ASP A 237 -18.77 -2.22 -21.48
N GLY A 238 -17.96 -1.14 -21.41
CA GLY A 238 -17.08 -0.74 -22.51
C GLY A 238 -16.07 -1.81 -22.92
N PHE A 239 -15.39 -2.47 -21.99
CA PHE A 239 -14.50 -3.59 -22.30
C PHE A 239 -15.28 -4.80 -22.81
N ALA A 240 -16.47 -5.07 -22.26
CA ALA A 240 -17.31 -6.18 -22.70
C ALA A 240 -17.79 -5.98 -24.13
N GLU A 241 -18.15 -4.77 -24.53
CA GLU A 241 -18.48 -4.43 -25.92
C GLU A 241 -17.28 -4.62 -26.85
N ALA A 242 -16.10 -4.08 -26.48
CA ALA A 242 -14.90 -4.19 -27.30
C ALA A 242 -14.44 -5.66 -27.50
N PHE A 243 -14.52 -6.48 -26.46
CA PHE A 243 -14.10 -7.89 -26.49
C PHE A 243 -15.23 -8.86 -26.91
N GLY A 244 -16.48 -8.41 -26.93
CA GLY A 244 -17.65 -9.27 -27.24
C GLY A 244 -18.01 -10.22 -26.09
N ILE A 245 -17.95 -9.74 -24.83
CA ILE A 245 -18.28 -10.56 -23.65
C ILE A 245 -19.78 -10.42 -23.37
N GLN A 246 -20.56 -11.37 -23.86
CA GLN A 246 -22.02 -11.37 -23.79
C GLN A 246 -22.53 -12.59 -23.04
N PHE A 247 -23.71 -12.46 -22.45
CA PHE A 247 -24.43 -13.55 -21.81
C PHE A 247 -25.92 -13.51 -22.17
N THR A 248 -26.55 -14.68 -22.18
CA THR A 248 -28.00 -14.78 -22.28
C THR A 248 -28.61 -14.56 -20.91
N ASP A 249 -29.39 -13.49 -20.78
CA ASP A 249 -30.07 -13.14 -19.54
C ASP A 249 -31.37 -13.95 -19.33
N LYS A 250 -32.00 -13.80 -18.18
CA LYS A 250 -33.25 -14.47 -17.77
C LYS A 250 -34.42 -14.23 -18.73
N ASP A 251 -34.41 -13.11 -19.46
CA ASP A 251 -35.38 -12.74 -20.47
C ASP A 251 -35.05 -13.27 -21.88
N ASN A 252 -34.05 -14.17 -22.00
CA ASN A 252 -33.52 -14.71 -23.24
C ASN A 252 -32.92 -13.67 -24.21
N LYS A 253 -32.50 -12.52 -23.70
CA LYS A 253 -31.80 -11.51 -24.49
C LYS A 253 -30.31 -11.57 -24.23
N MET A 254 -29.56 -11.28 -25.29
CA MET A 254 -28.10 -11.09 -25.18
C MET A 254 -27.80 -9.72 -24.58
N LYS A 255 -26.96 -9.72 -23.55
CA LYS A 255 -26.50 -8.50 -22.87
C LYS A 255 -24.99 -8.56 -22.67
N TYR A 256 -24.35 -7.40 -22.63
CA TYR A 256 -22.94 -7.28 -22.23
C TYR A 256 -22.80 -7.32 -20.71
N VAL A 257 -21.73 -7.90 -20.24
CA VAL A 257 -21.39 -7.86 -18.80
C VAL A 257 -20.90 -6.49 -18.40
N HIS A 258 -21.05 -6.15 -17.12
CA HIS A 258 -20.45 -4.97 -16.49
C HIS A 258 -19.25 -5.39 -15.67
N GLN A 259 -18.10 -4.73 -15.85
CA GLN A 259 -16.82 -5.17 -15.30
C GLN A 259 -16.26 -4.18 -14.28
N THR A 260 -15.50 -4.72 -13.34
CA THR A 260 -14.73 -3.94 -12.36
C THR A 260 -13.31 -4.46 -12.26
N SER A 261 -12.39 -3.60 -11.84
CA SER A 261 -11.08 -4.04 -11.35
C SER A 261 -10.64 -3.25 -10.13
N TRP A 262 -9.77 -3.86 -9.32
CA TRP A 262 -9.27 -3.25 -8.09
C TRP A 262 -7.89 -3.81 -7.76
N GLY A 263 -6.98 -2.95 -7.27
CA GLY A 263 -5.58 -3.31 -7.07
C GLY A 263 -4.89 -2.60 -5.91
N MET A 264 -4.03 -3.35 -5.24
CA MET A 264 -3.06 -2.89 -4.25
C MET A 264 -1.69 -3.52 -4.52
N THR A 265 -0.63 -2.77 -4.24
CA THR A 265 0.75 -3.18 -4.56
C THR A 265 1.64 -3.16 -3.32
N THR A 266 2.87 -3.61 -3.47
CA THR A 266 3.95 -3.45 -2.49
C THR A 266 4.25 -1.97 -2.15
N ARG A 267 3.64 -1.01 -2.84
CA ARG A 267 3.65 0.42 -2.45
C ARG A 267 3.20 0.63 -1.01
N LEU A 268 2.31 -0.21 -0.49
CA LEU A 268 1.86 -0.16 0.90
C LEU A 268 3.00 -0.34 1.92
N ILE A 269 4.04 -1.10 1.58
CA ILE A 269 5.24 -1.20 2.43
C ILE A 269 5.93 0.17 2.50
N GLY A 270 6.05 0.85 1.36
CA GLY A 270 6.55 2.23 1.32
C GLY A 270 5.70 3.19 2.15
N ALA A 271 4.38 3.04 2.09
CA ALA A 271 3.47 3.84 2.92
C ALA A 271 3.70 3.61 4.42
N VAL A 272 3.83 2.36 4.86
CA VAL A 272 4.14 2.01 6.26
C VAL A 272 5.44 2.67 6.73
N ILE A 273 6.48 2.62 5.91
CA ILE A 273 7.77 3.27 6.21
C ILE A 273 7.58 4.77 6.38
N MET A 274 6.91 5.43 5.44
CA MET A 274 6.78 6.89 5.42
C MET A 274 5.76 7.44 6.43
N VAL A 275 4.83 6.63 6.90
CA VAL A 275 3.84 7.04 7.91
C VAL A 275 4.36 6.81 9.32
N HIS A 276 5.03 5.70 9.57
CA HIS A 276 5.36 5.26 10.93
C HIS A 276 6.84 5.33 11.27
N GLY A 277 7.74 5.28 10.30
CA GLY A 277 9.18 5.31 10.51
C GLY A 277 9.66 6.59 11.21
N ASP A 278 10.81 6.50 11.86
CA ASP A 278 11.46 7.62 12.56
C ASP A 278 12.97 7.69 12.27
N ASN A 279 13.68 8.59 12.90
CA ASN A 279 15.14 8.74 12.74
C ASN A 279 15.96 7.57 13.31
N SER A 280 15.32 6.57 13.92
CA SER A 280 15.93 5.31 14.34
C SER A 280 15.63 4.16 13.39
N GLY A 281 14.83 4.40 12.36
CA GLY A 281 14.53 3.45 11.30
C GLY A 281 13.06 3.09 11.18
N LEU A 282 12.81 1.84 10.85
CA LEU A 282 11.46 1.29 10.62
C LEU A 282 10.67 1.18 11.93
N VAL A 283 9.37 1.43 11.85
CA VAL A 283 8.38 1.16 12.92
C VAL A 283 7.23 0.37 12.31
N LEU A 284 7.12 -0.90 12.64
CA LEU A 284 6.11 -1.77 12.04
C LEU A 284 4.86 -1.87 12.91
N PRO A 285 3.66 -1.69 12.33
CA PRO A 285 2.43 -2.11 12.97
C PRO A 285 2.51 -3.60 13.36
N PRO A 286 2.11 -3.98 14.58
CA PRO A 286 2.24 -5.37 15.04
C PRO A 286 1.64 -6.42 14.12
N LYS A 287 0.54 -6.11 13.43
CA LYS A 287 -0.14 -7.07 12.55
C LYS A 287 0.67 -7.48 11.32
N ILE A 288 1.60 -6.64 10.85
CA ILE A 288 2.43 -6.92 9.67
C ILE A 288 3.93 -7.07 10.01
N ALA A 289 4.30 -7.07 11.27
CA ALA A 289 5.67 -7.27 11.69
C ALA A 289 6.07 -8.75 11.56
N PRO A 290 7.06 -9.13 10.74
CA PRO A 290 7.53 -10.51 10.63
C PRO A 290 8.04 -11.08 11.95
N THR A 291 8.61 -10.21 12.78
CA THR A 291 8.92 -10.47 14.19
C THR A 291 8.17 -9.45 15.03
N GLN A 292 7.24 -9.90 15.87
CA GLN A 292 6.48 -9.02 16.77
C GLN A 292 7.25 -8.75 18.07
N ILE A 293 7.98 -9.76 18.53
CA ILE A 293 8.69 -9.77 19.79
C ILE A 293 10.12 -10.24 19.57
N VAL A 294 11.10 -9.45 19.98
CA VAL A 294 12.48 -9.91 20.08
C VAL A 294 12.87 -10.00 21.56
N ILE A 295 13.42 -11.13 21.97
CA ILE A 295 13.96 -11.34 23.31
C ILE A 295 15.45 -11.07 23.23
N ILE A 296 15.95 -10.15 24.07
CA ILE A 296 17.35 -9.78 24.14
C ILE A 296 17.92 -10.19 25.50
N PRO A 297 18.72 -11.28 25.54
CA PRO A 297 19.38 -11.71 26.76
C PRO A 297 20.51 -10.73 27.12
N ILE A 298 20.42 -10.13 28.31
CA ILE A 298 21.43 -9.23 28.86
C ILE A 298 22.45 -10.06 29.63
N GLN A 299 23.73 -9.86 29.32
CA GLN A 299 24.81 -10.70 29.87
C GLN A 299 24.62 -12.21 29.56
N GLN A 300 24.30 -12.50 28.32
CA GLN A 300 23.91 -13.86 27.86
C GLN A 300 24.91 -14.97 28.15
N LYS A 301 26.20 -14.61 28.43
CA LYS A 301 27.26 -15.57 28.80
C LYS A 301 27.15 -16.03 30.25
N LYS A 302 26.33 -15.41 31.09
CA LYS A 302 26.04 -15.88 32.44
C LYS A 302 25.14 -17.10 32.40
N GLU A 303 25.39 -18.04 33.29
CA GLU A 303 24.62 -19.27 33.42
C GLU A 303 23.13 -19.01 33.53
N GLY A 304 22.31 -19.77 32.79
CA GLY A 304 20.86 -19.74 32.82
C GLY A 304 20.20 -18.59 32.06
N VAL A 305 20.92 -17.54 31.62
CA VAL A 305 20.34 -16.37 30.96
C VAL A 305 19.85 -16.73 29.57
N LEU A 306 20.67 -17.40 28.77
CA LEU A 306 20.29 -17.80 27.41
C LEU A 306 19.20 -18.88 27.44
N ASP A 307 19.27 -19.82 28.34
CA ASP A 307 18.26 -20.85 28.52
C ASP A 307 16.88 -20.22 28.85
N LYS A 308 16.89 -19.24 29.76
CA LYS A 308 15.66 -18.49 30.09
C LYS A 308 15.11 -17.74 28.87
N ALA A 309 15.94 -17.12 28.05
CA ALA A 309 15.48 -16.44 26.83
C ALA A 309 14.80 -17.41 25.86
N PHE A 310 15.34 -18.61 25.66
CA PHE A 310 14.70 -19.65 24.84
C PHE A 310 13.44 -20.24 25.48
N GLU A 311 13.39 -20.41 26.81
CA GLU A 311 12.18 -20.78 27.53
C GLU A 311 11.07 -19.76 27.28
N LEU A 312 11.36 -18.47 27.40
CA LEU A 312 10.41 -17.39 27.13
C LEU A 312 9.94 -17.39 25.67
N LYS A 313 10.82 -17.69 24.72
CA LYS A 313 10.44 -17.85 23.31
C LYS A 313 9.38 -18.94 23.14
N GLU A 314 9.57 -20.10 23.76
CA GLU A 314 8.59 -21.20 23.66
C GLU A 314 7.25 -20.83 24.31
N ARG A 315 7.28 -20.08 25.40
CA ARG A 315 6.04 -19.56 26.03
C ARG A 315 5.30 -18.56 25.13
N LEU A 316 6.03 -17.74 24.37
CA LEU A 316 5.50 -16.73 23.46
C LEU A 316 5.23 -17.27 22.04
N LYS A 317 5.15 -18.58 21.84
CA LYS A 317 5.01 -19.24 20.52
C LYS A 317 3.78 -18.82 19.70
N ASP A 318 2.75 -18.28 20.35
CA ASP A 318 1.56 -17.75 19.67
C ASP A 318 1.81 -16.42 18.97
N PHE A 319 2.96 -15.81 19.23
CA PHE A 319 3.46 -14.62 18.56
C PHE A 319 4.58 -14.99 17.58
N ARG A 320 4.89 -14.09 16.66
CA ARG A 320 6.10 -14.16 15.83
C ARG A 320 7.28 -13.65 16.67
N VAL A 321 7.99 -14.55 17.32
CA VAL A 321 9.03 -14.25 18.31
C VAL A 321 10.42 -14.74 17.87
N LYS A 322 11.45 -13.96 18.20
CA LYS A 322 12.85 -14.26 17.95
C LYS A 322 13.69 -14.00 19.22
N VAL A 323 14.72 -14.81 19.44
CA VAL A 323 15.80 -14.51 20.41
C VAL A 323 16.97 -13.90 19.64
N ASP A 324 17.51 -12.79 20.12
CA ASP A 324 18.75 -12.22 19.60
C ASP A 324 19.92 -12.69 20.46
N ASP A 325 20.49 -13.83 20.10
CA ASP A 325 21.61 -14.48 20.75
C ASP A 325 22.97 -14.12 20.13
N ALA A 326 23.03 -13.14 19.23
CA ALA A 326 24.26 -12.69 18.61
C ALA A 326 25.29 -12.25 19.66
N ASP A 327 26.58 -12.51 19.41
CA ASP A 327 27.66 -12.07 20.29
C ASP A 327 27.98 -10.57 20.08
N LYS A 328 27.04 -9.73 20.46
CA LYS A 328 27.10 -8.28 20.37
C LYS A 328 26.68 -7.64 21.69
N SER A 329 27.08 -6.40 21.89
CA SER A 329 26.66 -5.64 23.07
C SER A 329 25.12 -5.41 23.07
N PRO A 330 24.49 -5.31 24.26
CA PRO A 330 23.06 -5.01 24.33
C PRO A 330 22.67 -3.75 23.58
N GLY A 331 23.45 -2.68 23.69
CA GLY A 331 23.18 -1.42 22.98
C GLY A 331 23.21 -1.55 21.46
N TRP A 332 24.09 -2.40 20.92
CA TRP A 332 24.13 -2.71 19.49
C TRP A 332 22.88 -3.48 19.07
N LYS A 333 22.49 -4.51 19.83
CA LYS A 333 21.26 -5.28 19.58
C LYS A 333 20.01 -4.39 19.62
N PHE A 334 19.93 -3.49 20.61
CA PHE A 334 18.80 -2.54 20.70
C PHE A 334 18.70 -1.70 19.44
N SER A 335 19.80 -1.09 19.00
CA SER A 335 19.82 -0.24 17.80
C SER A 335 19.47 -1.02 16.53
N GLU A 336 19.94 -2.26 16.39
CA GLU A 336 19.63 -3.10 15.24
C GLU A 336 18.14 -3.47 15.19
N GLN A 337 17.56 -3.89 16.30
CA GLN A 337 16.15 -4.26 16.36
C GLN A 337 15.22 -3.05 16.21
N GLU A 338 15.68 -1.88 16.67
CA GLU A 338 14.99 -0.61 16.43
C GLU A 338 15.01 -0.23 14.96
N MET A 339 16.14 -0.37 14.26
CA MET A 339 16.25 -0.13 12.82
C MET A 339 15.31 -1.05 12.03
N ARG A 340 15.17 -2.32 12.44
CA ARG A 340 14.27 -3.31 11.84
C ARG A 340 12.78 -3.08 12.17
N GLY A 341 12.48 -2.17 13.10
CA GLY A 341 11.12 -1.79 13.45
C GLY A 341 10.33 -2.85 14.21
N ILE A 342 10.99 -3.74 14.95
CA ILE A 342 10.32 -4.79 15.73
C ILE A 342 9.47 -4.14 16.83
N PRO A 343 8.16 -4.44 16.90
CA PRO A 343 7.22 -3.75 17.78
C PRO A 343 7.63 -3.71 19.25
N ILE A 344 7.99 -4.84 19.83
CA ILE A 344 8.46 -4.89 21.21
C ILE A 344 9.73 -5.74 21.36
N ARG A 345 10.60 -5.30 22.27
CA ARG A 345 11.70 -6.11 22.73
C ARG A 345 11.53 -6.45 24.21
N VAL A 346 11.83 -7.68 24.56
CA VAL A 346 11.89 -8.19 25.93
C VAL A 346 13.34 -8.26 26.36
N GLU A 347 13.71 -7.45 27.35
CA GLU A 347 15.03 -7.44 27.95
C GLU A 347 15.03 -8.36 29.17
N ILE A 348 15.93 -9.34 29.23
CA ILE A 348 16.03 -10.32 30.32
C ILE A 348 17.48 -10.53 30.70
N GLY A 349 17.82 -10.29 31.96
CA GLY A 349 19.16 -10.48 32.52
C GLY A 349 19.14 -11.27 33.86
N PRO A 350 20.30 -11.53 34.49
CA PRO A 350 20.36 -12.32 35.69
C PRO A 350 19.50 -11.76 36.83
N LYS A 351 19.51 -10.45 37.03
CA LYS A 351 18.70 -9.81 38.09
C LYS A 351 17.20 -9.89 37.82
N ASP A 352 16.82 -9.84 36.55
CA ASP A 352 15.43 -9.97 36.14
C ASP A 352 14.91 -11.38 36.41
N ILE A 353 15.72 -12.40 36.09
CA ILE A 353 15.43 -13.80 36.37
C ILE A 353 15.24 -14.02 37.87
N GLU A 354 16.17 -13.53 38.70
CA GLU A 354 16.10 -13.64 40.16
C GLU A 354 14.80 -12.97 40.71
N ALA A 355 14.40 -11.87 40.12
CA ALA A 355 13.21 -11.11 40.52
C ALA A 355 11.93 -11.57 39.84
N ASN A 356 11.95 -12.66 39.08
CA ASN A 356 10.82 -13.17 38.28
C ASN A 356 10.14 -12.10 37.41
N LYS A 357 10.93 -11.27 36.73
CA LYS A 357 10.43 -10.17 35.89
C LYS A 357 11.26 -10.00 34.61
N CYS A 358 10.78 -9.20 33.69
CA CYS A 358 11.49 -8.69 32.53
C CYS A 358 11.11 -7.24 32.24
N VAL A 359 11.80 -6.61 31.31
CA VAL A 359 11.45 -5.29 30.81
C VAL A 359 11.00 -5.41 29.36
N ILE A 360 9.78 -4.94 29.05
CA ILE A 360 9.29 -4.77 27.69
C ILE A 360 9.53 -3.32 27.26
N CYS A 361 10.18 -3.13 26.12
CA CYS A 361 10.35 -1.81 25.52
C CYS A 361 9.57 -1.75 24.21
N ARG A 362 8.67 -0.77 24.10
CA ARG A 362 7.92 -0.47 22.87
C ARG A 362 8.82 0.24 21.86
N ARG A 363 8.72 -0.16 20.57
CA ARG A 363 9.48 0.48 19.50
C ARG A 363 9.00 1.89 19.18
N ASP A 364 7.69 2.12 19.21
CA ASP A 364 7.04 3.35 18.73
C ASP A 364 7.14 4.52 19.71
N THR A 365 7.11 4.25 21.01
CA THR A 365 7.15 5.29 22.06
C THR A 365 8.41 5.26 22.90
N ARG A 366 9.24 4.21 22.80
CA ARG A 366 10.39 3.91 23.66
C ARG A 366 10.03 3.68 25.14
N GLU A 367 8.74 3.57 25.45
CA GLU A 367 8.28 3.28 26.79
C GLU A 367 8.84 1.90 27.25
N LYS A 368 9.37 1.89 28.49
CA LYS A 368 9.82 0.70 29.17
C LYS A 368 8.85 0.31 30.26
N ILE A 369 8.38 -0.93 30.21
CA ILE A 369 7.39 -1.49 31.10
C ILE A 369 7.98 -2.69 31.80
N GLU A 370 8.06 -2.67 33.13
CA GLU A 370 8.45 -3.79 33.94
C GLU A 370 7.27 -4.77 34.06
N VAL A 371 7.48 -6.05 33.75
CA VAL A 371 6.44 -7.07 33.68
C VAL A 371 6.88 -8.31 34.44
N SER A 372 5.98 -8.86 35.26
CA SER A 372 6.19 -10.19 35.84
C SER A 372 6.28 -11.27 34.76
N LEU A 373 7.22 -12.19 34.88
CA LEU A 373 7.32 -13.32 33.95
C LEU A 373 6.03 -14.16 33.94
N ASP A 374 5.28 -14.18 35.03
CA ASP A 374 4.02 -14.94 35.11
C ASP A 374 2.90 -14.32 34.27
N GLU A 375 2.98 -13.02 33.92
CA GLU A 375 2.01 -12.27 33.14
C GLU A 375 2.52 -11.91 31.72
N LEU A 376 3.70 -12.39 31.33
CA LEU A 376 4.40 -11.95 30.12
C LEU A 376 3.53 -12.10 28.85
N GLU A 377 2.88 -13.23 28.65
CA GLU A 377 2.07 -13.53 27.46
C GLU A 377 0.87 -12.58 27.35
N VAL A 378 0.17 -12.39 28.48
CA VAL A 378 -0.99 -11.47 28.52
C VAL A 378 -0.57 -10.04 28.30
N LYS A 379 0.51 -9.60 28.96
CA LYS A 379 1.02 -8.22 28.80
C LYS A 379 1.58 -7.96 27.42
N ALA A 380 2.25 -8.93 26.81
CA ALA A 380 2.72 -8.80 25.42
C ALA A 380 1.53 -8.61 24.46
N ALA A 381 0.46 -9.37 24.59
CA ALA A 381 -0.74 -9.23 23.79
C ALA A 381 -1.40 -7.84 23.97
N GLU A 382 -1.63 -7.42 25.22
CA GLU A 382 -2.20 -6.10 25.54
C GLU A 382 -1.37 -4.95 24.94
N ILE A 383 -0.04 -5.02 25.03
CA ILE A 383 0.86 -3.98 24.52
C ILE A 383 0.81 -3.92 23.00
N LEU A 384 0.85 -5.08 22.30
CA LEU A 384 0.78 -5.14 20.84
C LEU A 384 -0.55 -4.61 20.32
N ASP A 385 -1.67 -4.97 20.95
CA ASP A 385 -3.00 -4.47 20.57
C ASP A 385 -3.10 -2.95 20.78
N LYS A 386 -2.61 -2.46 21.90
CA LYS A 386 -2.55 -1.03 22.20
C LYS A 386 -1.68 -0.27 21.18
N MET A 387 -0.52 -0.82 20.83
CA MET A 387 0.36 -0.23 19.81
C MET A 387 -0.36 -0.09 18.46
N GLN A 388 -1.07 -1.12 18.02
CA GLN A 388 -1.80 -1.12 16.74
C GLN A 388 -2.82 0.03 16.69
N VAL A 389 -3.56 0.25 17.77
CA VAL A 389 -4.55 1.33 17.88
C VAL A 389 -3.88 2.71 17.94
N GLU A 390 -2.90 2.88 18.82
CA GLU A 390 -2.24 4.17 19.03
C GLU A 390 -1.42 4.63 17.81
N MET A 391 -0.87 3.69 17.04
CA MET A 391 -0.19 4.02 15.77
C MET A 391 -1.17 4.61 14.77
N LEU A 392 -2.39 4.05 14.64
CA LEU A 392 -3.43 4.61 13.79
C LEU A 392 -3.89 5.99 14.27
N GLU A 393 -4.07 6.17 15.57
CA GLU A 393 -4.50 7.44 16.15
C GLU A 393 -3.46 8.57 15.92
N ARG A 394 -2.17 8.27 16.09
CA ARG A 394 -1.09 9.24 15.79
C ARG A 394 -1.05 9.59 14.30
N ALA A 395 -1.18 8.60 13.42
CA ALA A 395 -1.20 8.86 11.99
C ALA A 395 -2.45 9.67 11.56
N ARG A 396 -3.59 9.44 12.22
CA ARG A 396 -4.82 10.21 12.00
C ARG A 396 -4.67 11.65 12.46
N ALA A 397 -4.12 11.87 13.66
CA ALA A 397 -3.83 13.20 14.16
C ALA A 397 -2.87 13.96 13.23
N HIS A 398 -1.80 13.32 12.77
CA HIS A 398 -0.87 13.90 11.78
C HIS A 398 -1.59 14.33 10.49
N ARG A 399 -2.43 13.47 9.92
CA ARG A 399 -3.21 13.80 8.72
C ARG A 399 -4.15 14.99 8.95
N GLU A 400 -4.83 15.03 10.08
CA GLU A 400 -5.78 16.11 10.42
C GLU A 400 -5.06 17.45 10.60
N GLU A 401 -3.93 17.46 11.30
CA GLU A 401 -3.08 18.64 11.48
C GLU A 401 -2.50 19.17 10.15
N HIS A 402 -2.33 18.29 9.15
CA HIS A 402 -1.82 18.62 7.83
C HIS A 402 -2.91 18.61 6.74
N THR A 403 -4.17 18.82 7.11
CA THR A 403 -5.29 19.01 6.20
C THR A 403 -5.83 20.44 6.36
N TYR A 404 -5.68 21.24 5.32
CA TYR A 404 -6.00 22.65 5.31
C TYR A 404 -7.22 22.92 4.43
N VAL A 405 -7.77 24.13 4.52
CA VAL A 405 -8.87 24.61 3.68
C VAL A 405 -8.43 25.88 2.95
N ALA A 406 -8.68 25.94 1.64
CA ALA A 406 -8.49 27.15 0.84
C ALA A 406 -9.82 27.52 0.13
N LYS A 407 -10.21 28.79 0.22
CA LYS A 407 -11.44 29.31 -0.38
C LYS A 407 -11.20 30.00 -1.72
N ASN A 408 -9.98 30.43 -1.96
CA ASN A 408 -9.54 31.12 -3.18
C ASN A 408 -8.10 30.73 -3.54
N MET A 409 -7.66 31.18 -4.71
CA MET A 409 -6.34 30.80 -5.21
C MET A 409 -5.18 31.42 -4.43
N ASP A 410 -5.36 32.56 -3.81
CA ASP A 410 -4.30 33.20 -3.03
C ASP A 410 -4.04 32.42 -1.71
N GLU A 411 -5.10 32.01 -1.01
CA GLU A 411 -4.97 31.11 0.15
C GLU A 411 -4.36 29.76 -0.26
N PHE A 412 -4.76 29.23 -1.41
CA PHE A 412 -4.25 27.96 -1.91
C PHE A 412 -2.74 28.03 -2.21
N ARG A 413 -2.29 29.11 -2.86
CA ARG A 413 -0.85 29.36 -3.12
C ARG A 413 -0.08 29.53 -1.82
N GLN A 414 -0.60 30.32 -0.87
CA GLN A 414 0.05 30.55 0.41
C GLN A 414 0.25 29.23 1.17
N ILE A 415 -0.80 28.40 1.25
CA ILE A 415 -0.68 27.11 1.94
C ILE A 415 0.43 26.25 1.30
N PHE A 416 0.44 26.08 -0.02
CA PHE A 416 1.45 25.24 -0.68
C PHE A 416 2.85 25.86 -0.77
N SER A 417 3.00 27.16 -0.47
CA SER A 417 4.32 27.79 -0.32
C SER A 417 4.94 27.60 1.05
N GLU A 418 4.11 27.52 2.09
CA GLU A 418 4.55 27.50 3.49
C GLU A 418 4.40 26.13 4.16
N LYS A 419 3.50 25.29 3.66
CA LYS A 419 3.09 24.03 4.29
C LYS A 419 3.06 22.88 3.30
N SER A 420 3.11 21.67 3.83
CA SER A 420 2.86 20.43 3.09
C SER A 420 1.66 19.71 3.70
N GLY A 421 0.87 19.05 2.88
CA GLY A 421 -0.31 18.33 3.32
C GLY A 421 -1.42 18.30 2.28
N PHE A 422 -2.60 17.90 2.72
CA PHE A 422 -3.83 18.02 1.92
C PHE A 422 -4.42 19.42 2.03
N VAL A 423 -5.01 19.87 0.92
CA VAL A 423 -5.84 21.07 0.92
C VAL A 423 -7.22 20.71 0.38
N LYS A 424 -8.25 20.94 1.19
CA LYS A 424 -9.66 20.88 0.76
C LYS A 424 -10.03 22.19 0.10
N ALA A 425 -10.52 22.15 -1.13
CA ALA A 425 -10.95 23.33 -1.87
C ALA A 425 -12.06 22.98 -2.86
N MET A 426 -12.92 23.97 -3.14
CA MET A 426 -14.04 23.82 -4.05
C MET A 426 -13.58 23.93 -5.50
N TRP A 427 -14.19 23.13 -6.38
CA TRP A 427 -13.85 23.03 -7.80
C TRP A 427 -15.10 23.06 -8.70
N CYS A 428 -14.98 23.70 -9.86
CA CYS A 428 -16.09 23.86 -10.82
C CYS A 428 -16.37 22.62 -11.69
N GLY A 429 -15.48 21.62 -11.67
CA GLY A 429 -15.60 20.45 -12.54
C GLY A 429 -14.87 20.56 -13.88
N GLU A 430 -14.18 21.69 -14.16
CA GLU A 430 -13.47 21.88 -15.44
C GLU A 430 -12.01 21.45 -15.35
N GLN A 431 -11.57 20.59 -16.28
CA GLN A 431 -10.19 20.10 -16.36
C GLN A 431 -9.16 21.23 -16.44
N ALA A 432 -9.48 22.32 -17.15
CA ALA A 432 -8.59 23.47 -17.29
C ALA A 432 -8.13 24.05 -15.94
N CYS A 433 -8.95 23.96 -14.89
CA CYS A 433 -8.57 24.38 -13.55
C CYS A 433 -7.58 23.42 -12.90
N GLU A 434 -7.76 22.12 -13.10
CA GLU A 434 -6.78 21.12 -12.64
C GLU A 434 -5.44 21.29 -13.34
N ASP A 435 -5.45 21.52 -14.67
CA ASP A 435 -4.24 21.73 -15.46
C ASP A 435 -3.46 22.95 -14.96
N LYS A 436 -4.16 24.07 -14.76
CA LYS A 436 -3.56 25.30 -14.25
C LYS A 436 -2.95 25.13 -12.85
N ILE A 437 -3.64 24.46 -11.94
CA ILE A 437 -3.14 24.19 -10.59
C ILE A 437 -1.89 23.31 -10.65
N LYS A 438 -1.90 22.27 -11.50
CA LYS A 438 -0.75 21.38 -11.70
C LYS A 438 0.45 22.10 -12.27
N GLU A 439 0.26 22.92 -13.31
CA GLU A 439 1.33 23.68 -13.96
C GLU A 439 1.96 24.69 -12.97
N GLU A 440 1.13 25.38 -12.20
CA GLU A 440 1.59 26.45 -11.32
C GLU A 440 2.24 25.93 -10.04
N LEU A 441 1.71 24.88 -9.41
CA LEU A 441 2.07 24.48 -8.06
C LEU A 441 2.56 23.03 -7.92
N SER A 442 2.56 22.27 -9.02
CA SER A 442 2.82 20.82 -9.00
C SER A 442 1.87 20.06 -8.05
N VAL A 443 0.62 20.53 -7.95
CA VAL A 443 -0.44 19.98 -7.13
C VAL A 443 -1.48 19.33 -8.03
N THR A 444 -1.98 18.15 -7.64
CA THR A 444 -3.03 17.45 -8.37
C THR A 444 -4.25 17.21 -7.51
N SER A 445 -5.41 17.02 -8.15
CA SER A 445 -6.59 16.50 -7.48
C SER A 445 -6.31 15.08 -6.98
N ARG A 446 -6.58 14.83 -5.70
CA ARG A 446 -6.39 13.49 -5.14
C ARG A 446 -7.68 12.69 -5.24
N CYS A 447 -8.75 13.23 -4.70
CA CYS A 447 -10.09 12.67 -4.86
C CYS A 447 -11.18 13.69 -4.52
N MET A 448 -12.37 13.44 -5.02
CA MET A 448 -13.62 14.02 -4.55
C MET A 448 -14.19 13.08 -3.48
N PRO A 449 -14.12 13.43 -2.18
CA PRO A 449 -14.59 12.55 -1.11
C PRO A 449 -16.10 12.30 -1.21
N PHE A 450 -16.57 11.20 -0.66
CA PHE A 450 -18.00 10.89 -0.63
C PHE A 450 -18.79 11.90 0.23
N GLU A 451 -18.21 12.29 1.36
CA GLU A 451 -18.75 13.34 2.21
C GLU A 451 -18.31 14.69 1.66
N GLN A 452 -19.26 15.45 1.16
CA GLN A 452 -19.04 16.77 0.56
C GLN A 452 -19.35 17.87 1.56
N GLU A 453 -18.44 18.84 1.65
CA GLU A 453 -18.60 20.05 2.45
C GLU A 453 -18.69 21.26 1.50
N ASN A 454 -19.58 22.20 1.75
CA ASN A 454 -19.58 23.49 1.04
C ASN A 454 -18.63 24.46 1.73
N LEU A 455 -17.39 24.53 1.25
CA LEU A 455 -16.35 25.39 1.82
C LEU A 455 -16.35 26.81 1.25
N ALA A 456 -16.88 26.98 0.02
CA ALA A 456 -17.03 28.22 -0.70
C ALA A 456 -18.00 28.01 -1.88
N ASP A 457 -18.66 29.09 -2.33
CA ASP A 457 -19.57 29.01 -3.45
C ASP A 457 -18.90 28.98 -4.83
N THR A 458 -17.61 29.31 -4.86
CA THR A 458 -16.81 29.46 -6.07
C THR A 458 -15.64 28.52 -6.14
N CYS A 459 -15.26 28.16 -7.37
CA CYS A 459 -14.06 27.37 -7.68
C CYS A 459 -12.80 28.11 -7.19
N VAL A 460 -11.94 27.40 -6.48
CA VAL A 460 -10.68 27.93 -5.97
C VAL A 460 -9.79 28.54 -7.06
N CYS A 461 -9.84 28.00 -8.29
CA CYS A 461 -8.97 28.40 -9.40
C CYS A 461 -9.56 29.53 -10.27
N CYS A 462 -10.82 29.39 -10.71
CA CYS A 462 -11.39 30.28 -11.74
C CYS A 462 -12.49 31.21 -11.23
N GLY A 463 -12.97 31.07 -9.99
CA GLY A 463 -14.04 31.86 -9.42
C GLY A 463 -15.45 31.57 -9.98
N LYS A 464 -15.62 30.64 -10.93
CA LYS A 464 -16.92 30.17 -11.38
C LYS A 464 -17.67 29.43 -10.26
N PRO A 465 -19.00 29.24 -10.35
CA PRO A 465 -19.74 28.44 -9.37
C PRO A 465 -19.11 27.05 -9.17
N ALA A 466 -18.89 26.68 -7.91
CA ALA A 466 -18.29 25.41 -7.55
C ALA A 466 -19.31 24.27 -7.61
N LYS A 467 -18.85 23.06 -7.91
CA LYS A 467 -19.68 21.86 -8.00
C LYS A 467 -19.31 20.80 -6.97
N LYS A 468 -18.02 20.67 -6.64
CA LYS A 468 -17.48 19.62 -5.78
C LYS A 468 -16.36 20.13 -4.90
N MET A 469 -16.31 19.62 -3.67
CA MET A 469 -15.11 19.70 -2.84
C MET A 469 -14.12 18.62 -3.25
N VAL A 470 -12.85 18.98 -3.34
CA VAL A 470 -11.77 18.11 -3.76
C VAL A 470 -10.63 18.18 -2.74
N TYR A 471 -10.00 17.04 -2.45
CA TYR A 471 -8.71 16.98 -1.80
C TYR A 471 -7.61 17.19 -2.83
N TRP A 472 -6.76 18.17 -2.58
CA TRP A 472 -5.61 18.52 -3.40
C TRP A 472 -4.33 18.23 -2.66
N GLY A 473 -3.26 17.85 -3.37
CA GLY A 473 -1.97 17.60 -2.76
C GLY A 473 -0.86 17.37 -3.77
N ARG A 474 0.37 17.56 -3.33
CA ARG A 474 1.53 17.02 -4.04
C ARG A 474 1.59 15.54 -3.78
N ALA A 475 1.99 14.74 -4.77
CA ALA A 475 1.96 13.29 -4.68
C ALA A 475 3.31 12.66 -5.04
N TYR A 476 3.50 11.44 -4.57
CA TYR A 476 4.60 10.55 -4.98
C TYR A 476 4.35 9.94 -6.36
#